data_fed2ec46508f8faf887404df6e07ff28
#
_entry.id   fed2ec46508f8faf887404df6e07ff28
#
_cell.length_a   1.000
_cell.length_b   1.000
_cell.length_c   1.000
_cell.angle_alpha   90.00
_cell.angle_beta   90.00
_cell.angle_gamma   90.00
#
_symmetry.space_group_name_H-M   'P 1'
#
loop_
_entity.id
_entity.type
_entity.pdbx_description
1 polymer ?
#
loop_
_entity_poly.entity_id
_entity_poly.type
_entity_poly.pdbx_seq_one_letter_code
_entity_poly.pdbx_strand_id
1 'polypeptide(L)'
;MLSDFPASGLPVFRTKSYLCRIMSNAPEDIFKNVISHAKEYGFVFPSSEIYDGLSAVYDYGQNGVELKNNIKTYWWKAMVQMNENIVGIDSAIFMHPMIWKASGHVDGFSDPMIDNKVTKKRYRADQLLEDKIAAYDAEGKTDQAELLQTEMDNALKSENLSRLRELVIEHEITDPLSKDKPDWTDVRQFNLMFSTQMGAIAGEADVVYLRPETAQGIFVNYLNVQKSGRMKIPFGIAQIGKAFRNEVIARQFIIRMREFEQMEMQYFVRPGTQLEWFEKWKETRLKWHLALGTDAVKYRYHEHTKLAHYADAAFDIEFEFPFGFKEVEGIHSRTDFDLSQHQKFSNKKMQYFDPELGEDGKPYGNYIPYVIETSIGLDRMFLLTMINAYEEEDLSNEERQDSRTVLRLHPCLAPVKAAIFPLTKKDGLPEKAREIMDLLKVDFNLQYEEKDTIGKRYRRQDAIGTPFCITVDHQTLEDNTVTIRHRDTMEQERVNAADLQKIIGDLVSWRNLLG
;
A
#
# COMPACT_ATOMS: atom_id res chain seq x y z
N MET A 1 -6.85 -24.16 4.56
CA MET A 1 -8.12 -24.49 5.27
C MET A 1 -8.71 -23.18 5.78
N LEU A 2 -9.61 -22.55 4.99
CA LEU A 2 -10.23 -21.26 5.30
C LEU A 2 -11.75 -21.40 5.55
N SER A 3 -12.23 -22.61 5.91
CA SER A 3 -13.66 -22.91 5.99
C SER A 3 -14.34 -22.66 7.35
N ASP A 4 -13.62 -22.22 8.39
CA ASP A 4 -14.15 -22.20 9.76
C ASP A 4 -14.06 -20.83 10.47
N PHE A 5 -14.27 -19.71 9.73
CA PHE A 5 -14.47 -18.44 10.39
C PHE A 5 -15.97 -18.14 10.51
N PRO A 6 -16.52 -18.00 11.76
CA PRO A 6 -17.88 -17.56 11.94
C PRO A 6 -18.01 -16.12 11.43
N ALA A 7 -18.96 -15.89 10.55
CA ALA A 7 -19.37 -14.56 10.12
C ALA A 7 -19.88 -13.80 11.35
N SER A 8 -19.01 -13.03 11.99
CA SER A 8 -19.41 -12.08 13.03
C SER A 8 -20.27 -11.01 12.37
N GLY A 9 -21.50 -10.85 12.88
CA GLY A 9 -22.58 -10.04 12.33
C GLY A 9 -22.25 -8.55 12.21
N LEU A 10 -21.60 -8.21 11.11
CA LEU A 10 -21.63 -6.85 10.57
C LEU A 10 -22.91 -6.74 9.72
N PRO A 11 -23.62 -5.62 9.77
CA PRO A 11 -24.75 -5.41 8.89
C PRO A 11 -24.25 -5.44 7.45
N VAL A 12 -24.44 -6.59 6.81
CA VAL A 12 -24.29 -6.71 5.37
C VAL A 12 -25.36 -5.81 4.77
N PHE A 13 -24.97 -4.62 4.29
CA PHE A 13 -25.81 -3.81 3.42
C PHE A 13 -26.03 -4.53 2.08
N ARG A 14 -26.65 -5.71 2.15
CA ARG A 14 -27.24 -6.41 1.02
C ARG A 14 -28.75 -6.31 1.13
N THR A 15 -29.30 -5.19 0.64
CA THR A 15 -30.75 -5.11 0.44
C THR A 15 -31.03 -5.06 -1.05
N LYS A 16 -31.78 -6.07 -1.47
CA LYS A 16 -32.51 -6.25 -2.73
C LYS A 16 -31.75 -5.92 -4.00
N SER A 17 -31.41 -6.98 -4.71
CA SER A 17 -30.90 -7.00 -6.07
C SER A 17 -31.79 -6.21 -7.03
N TYR A 18 -31.40 -4.99 -7.35
CA TYR A 18 -31.57 -4.58 -8.71
C TYR A 18 -30.57 -5.42 -9.52
N LEU A 19 -31.05 -6.15 -10.53
CA LEU A 19 -30.22 -6.88 -11.48
C LEU A 19 -29.47 -5.86 -12.35
N CYS A 20 -28.51 -5.18 -11.76
CA CYS A 20 -27.51 -4.42 -12.47
C CYS A 20 -26.54 -5.45 -13.08
N ARG A 21 -26.50 -5.57 -14.39
CA ARG A 21 -25.50 -6.41 -15.06
C ARG A 21 -24.17 -5.69 -14.93
N ILE A 22 -23.28 -6.21 -14.08
CA ILE A 22 -21.87 -5.84 -14.10
C ILE A 22 -21.33 -6.29 -15.46
N MET A 23 -20.76 -5.35 -16.23
CA MET A 23 -20.05 -5.72 -17.45
C MET A 23 -18.81 -6.50 -17.05
N SER A 24 -18.73 -7.78 -17.41
CA SER A 24 -17.54 -8.61 -17.14
C SER A 24 -16.47 -8.25 -18.18
N ASN A 25 -15.63 -7.27 -17.86
CA ASN A 25 -14.44 -6.95 -18.65
C ASN A 25 -13.34 -7.98 -18.35
N ALA A 26 -12.49 -8.26 -19.34
CA ALA A 26 -11.30 -9.06 -19.10
C ALA A 26 -10.41 -8.38 -18.04
N PRO A 27 -9.67 -9.11 -17.20
CA PRO A 27 -8.83 -8.54 -16.15
C PRO A 27 -7.88 -7.45 -16.63
N GLU A 28 -7.25 -7.63 -17.80
CA GLU A 28 -6.36 -6.63 -18.41
C GLU A 28 -7.08 -5.32 -18.77
N ASP A 29 -8.34 -5.41 -19.17
CA ASP A 29 -9.14 -4.23 -19.53
C ASP A 29 -9.55 -3.48 -18.25
N ILE A 30 -9.88 -4.18 -17.17
CA ILE A 30 -10.15 -3.56 -15.86
C ILE A 30 -8.94 -2.73 -15.40
N PHE A 31 -7.73 -3.26 -15.53
CA PHE A 31 -6.53 -2.54 -15.12
C PHE A 31 -6.30 -1.27 -15.94
N LYS A 32 -6.46 -1.35 -17.26
CA LYS A 32 -6.38 -0.18 -18.14
C LYS A 32 -7.43 0.87 -17.82
N ASN A 33 -8.66 0.43 -17.57
CA ASN A 33 -9.78 1.29 -17.23
C ASN A 33 -9.53 2.02 -15.89
N VAL A 34 -9.03 1.32 -14.87
CA VAL A 34 -8.67 1.93 -13.58
C VAL A 34 -7.56 2.97 -13.73
N ILE A 35 -6.52 2.71 -14.55
CA ILE A 35 -5.45 3.69 -14.80
C ILE A 35 -6.01 4.93 -15.51
N SER A 36 -6.82 4.74 -16.55
CA SER A 36 -7.45 5.84 -17.28
C SER A 36 -8.35 6.66 -16.36
N HIS A 37 -9.17 5.98 -15.58
CA HIS A 37 -10.06 6.58 -14.59
C HIS A 37 -9.29 7.37 -13.53
N ALA A 38 -8.20 6.80 -13.00
CA ALA A 38 -7.37 7.47 -12.01
C ALA A 38 -6.79 8.80 -12.53
N LYS A 39 -6.40 8.83 -13.81
CA LYS A 39 -5.92 10.04 -14.47
C LYS A 39 -7.05 11.03 -14.72
N GLU A 40 -8.16 10.59 -15.29
CA GLU A 40 -9.29 11.44 -15.66
C GLU A 40 -9.92 12.14 -14.45
N TYR A 41 -10.05 11.43 -13.34
CA TYR A 41 -10.73 11.92 -12.13
C TYR A 41 -9.78 12.46 -11.05
N GLY A 42 -8.52 12.72 -11.38
CA GLY A 42 -7.59 13.39 -10.48
C GLY A 42 -7.16 12.55 -9.28
N PHE A 43 -6.95 11.27 -9.49
CA PHE A 43 -6.37 10.37 -8.48
C PHE A 43 -4.86 10.26 -8.62
N VAL A 44 -4.35 9.90 -9.80
CA VAL A 44 -2.91 9.71 -10.02
C VAL A 44 -2.50 10.23 -11.39
N PHE A 45 -1.41 11.00 -11.43
CA PHE A 45 -0.81 11.52 -12.64
C PHE A 45 0.65 11.03 -12.78
N PRO A 46 1.18 10.85 -13.99
CA PRO A 46 2.63 10.78 -14.18
C PRO A 46 3.28 12.06 -13.65
N SER A 47 4.32 11.92 -12.82
CA SER A 47 5.00 13.10 -12.30
C SER A 47 5.68 13.88 -13.40
N SER A 48 5.59 15.23 -13.36
CA SER A 48 6.21 16.13 -14.32
C SER A 48 5.75 15.90 -15.77
N GLU A 49 4.49 15.54 -15.99
CA GLU A 49 3.92 15.18 -17.30
C GLU A 49 4.14 16.27 -18.38
N ILE A 50 4.19 17.55 -17.98
CA ILE A 50 4.47 18.66 -18.90
C ILE A 50 5.89 18.65 -19.50
N TYR A 51 6.79 17.81 -18.96
CA TYR A 51 8.15 17.55 -19.44
C TYR A 51 8.33 16.08 -19.85
N ASP A 52 7.29 15.46 -20.41
CA ASP A 52 7.25 14.04 -20.81
C ASP A 52 7.32 13.04 -19.63
N GLY A 53 7.23 13.54 -18.41
CA GLY A 53 7.18 12.73 -17.21
C GLY A 53 8.54 12.20 -16.74
N LEU A 54 8.57 11.68 -15.52
CA LEU A 54 9.68 10.92 -14.96
C LEU A 54 9.25 9.48 -14.72
N SER A 55 9.96 8.53 -15.36
CA SER A 55 9.60 7.10 -15.29
C SER A 55 9.54 6.59 -13.84
N ALA A 56 8.46 5.88 -13.51
CA ALA A 56 8.20 5.29 -12.19
C ALA A 56 8.11 6.29 -11.04
N VAL A 57 7.71 7.51 -11.33
CA VAL A 57 7.37 8.53 -10.33
C VAL A 57 5.99 9.09 -10.67
N TYR A 58 5.13 9.22 -9.67
CA TYR A 58 3.75 9.63 -9.83
C TYR A 58 3.36 10.68 -8.80
N ASP A 59 2.46 11.58 -9.22
CA ASP A 59 1.84 12.59 -8.37
C ASP A 59 0.40 12.17 -8.04
N TYR A 60 -0.05 12.42 -6.82
CA TYR A 60 -1.43 12.18 -6.42
C TYR A 60 -2.21 13.48 -6.55
N GLY A 61 -3.26 13.46 -7.38
CA GLY A 61 -4.14 14.60 -7.60
C GLY A 61 -5.09 14.84 -6.43
N GLN A 62 -6.04 15.76 -6.61
CA GLN A 62 -6.93 16.24 -5.55
C GLN A 62 -7.77 15.13 -4.90
N ASN A 63 -8.25 14.14 -5.66
CA ASN A 63 -8.97 12.99 -5.11
C ASN A 63 -8.01 11.92 -4.60
N GLY A 64 -6.86 11.76 -5.25
CA GLY A 64 -5.84 10.80 -4.86
C GLY A 64 -5.21 11.11 -3.51
N VAL A 65 -4.85 12.37 -3.25
CA VAL A 65 -4.24 12.75 -1.97
C VAL A 65 -5.19 12.54 -0.79
N GLU A 66 -6.49 12.81 -0.97
CA GLU A 66 -7.50 12.59 0.06
C GLU A 66 -7.71 11.10 0.34
N LEU A 67 -7.83 10.26 -0.71
CA LEU A 67 -7.91 8.81 -0.55
C LEU A 67 -6.66 8.28 0.17
N LYS A 68 -5.49 8.74 -0.24
CA LYS A 68 -4.20 8.34 0.36
C LYS A 68 -4.12 8.72 1.84
N ASN A 69 -4.55 9.93 2.20
CA ASN A 69 -4.61 10.40 3.59
C ASN A 69 -5.63 9.59 4.43
N ASN A 70 -6.77 9.23 3.85
CA ASN A 70 -7.76 8.39 4.52
C ASN A 70 -7.22 6.97 4.78
N ILE A 71 -6.48 6.37 3.84
CA ILE A 71 -5.82 5.07 4.04
C ILE A 71 -4.78 5.16 5.17
N LYS A 72 -3.93 6.22 5.17
CA LYS A 72 -2.98 6.49 6.27
C LYS A 72 -3.69 6.62 7.61
N THR A 73 -4.80 7.36 7.65
CA THR A 73 -5.58 7.56 8.88
C THR A 73 -6.17 6.25 9.38
N TYR A 74 -6.71 5.41 8.49
CA TYR A 74 -7.23 4.08 8.82
C TYR A 74 -6.14 3.20 9.44
N TRP A 75 -4.98 3.12 8.77
CA TRP A 75 -3.85 2.34 9.27
C TRP A 75 -3.33 2.87 10.61
N TRP A 76 -3.15 4.20 10.74
CA TRP A 76 -2.63 4.82 11.96
C TRP A 76 -3.55 4.60 13.15
N LYS A 77 -4.85 4.73 12.94
CA LYS A 77 -5.82 4.44 14.00
C LYS A 77 -5.76 2.98 14.43
N ALA A 78 -5.80 2.05 13.49
CA ALA A 78 -5.74 0.61 13.76
C ALA A 78 -4.43 0.21 14.44
N MET A 79 -3.29 0.76 13.99
CA MET A 79 -1.98 0.35 14.45
C MET A 79 -1.55 1.06 15.74
N VAL A 80 -1.74 2.38 15.81
CA VAL A 80 -1.23 3.20 16.92
C VAL A 80 -2.33 3.52 17.94
N GLN A 81 -3.45 4.06 17.47
CA GLN A 81 -4.47 4.57 18.39
C GLN A 81 -5.22 3.46 19.14
N MET A 82 -5.42 2.29 18.51
CA MET A 82 -6.15 1.16 19.09
C MET A 82 -5.26 0.26 19.96
N ASN A 83 -3.95 0.52 20.04
CA ASN A 83 -2.99 -0.27 20.83
C ASN A 83 -2.27 0.63 21.84
N GLU A 84 -2.41 0.34 23.12
CA GLU A 84 -1.80 1.12 24.20
C GLU A 84 -0.27 1.04 24.22
N ASN A 85 0.30 -0.01 23.66
CA ASN A 85 1.72 -0.29 23.64
C ASN A 85 2.39 -0.06 22.27
N ILE A 86 1.75 0.66 21.37
CA ILE A 86 2.35 1.08 20.10
C ILE A 86 2.34 2.61 20.00
N VAL A 87 3.50 3.16 19.70
CA VAL A 87 3.68 4.61 19.53
C VAL A 87 4.20 4.95 18.16
N GLY A 88 3.95 6.16 17.71
CA GLY A 88 4.39 6.64 16.40
C GLY A 88 5.67 7.45 16.47
N ILE A 89 6.47 7.42 15.39
CA ILE A 89 7.57 8.33 15.13
C ILE A 89 7.50 8.87 13.70
N ASP A 90 8.25 9.92 13.45
CA ASP A 90 8.56 10.42 12.11
C ASP A 90 10.07 10.66 12.03
N SER A 91 10.81 9.67 11.52
CA SER A 91 12.27 9.77 11.38
C SER A 91 12.66 10.49 10.09
N ALA A 92 13.81 11.14 10.10
CA ALA A 92 14.34 11.87 8.94
C ALA A 92 14.58 10.92 7.75
N ILE A 93 14.40 11.46 6.53
CA ILE A 93 14.75 10.74 5.28
C ILE A 93 16.27 10.62 5.15
N PHE A 94 16.99 11.75 5.39
CA PHE A 94 18.45 11.74 5.46
C PHE A 94 18.91 11.25 6.82
N MET A 95 19.65 10.16 6.81
CA MET A 95 20.23 9.57 8.01
C MET A 95 21.71 9.35 7.83
N HIS A 96 22.44 9.17 8.95
CA HIS A 96 23.88 8.96 8.92
C HIS A 96 24.24 7.74 8.04
N PRO A 97 25.19 7.83 7.09
CA PRO A 97 25.51 6.76 6.14
C PRO A 97 25.85 5.42 6.81
N MET A 98 26.39 5.46 8.04
CA MET A 98 26.71 4.25 8.80
C MET A 98 25.48 3.39 9.10
N ILE A 99 24.27 3.95 9.12
CA ILE A 99 23.02 3.21 9.33
C ILE A 99 22.85 2.20 8.19
N TRP A 100 23.05 2.66 6.95
CA TRP A 100 22.90 1.83 5.76
C TRP A 100 24.03 0.81 5.61
N LYS A 101 25.19 1.11 6.15
CA LYS A 101 26.28 0.14 6.25
C LYS A 101 25.97 -0.93 7.31
N ALA A 102 25.48 -0.53 8.47
CA ALA A 102 25.13 -1.46 9.55
C ALA A 102 24.01 -2.42 9.14
N SER A 103 23.01 -1.93 8.42
CA SER A 103 21.88 -2.73 7.91
C SER A 103 22.20 -3.53 6.64
N GLY A 104 23.42 -3.37 6.06
CA GLY A 104 23.85 -4.08 4.85
C GLY A 104 23.37 -3.49 3.52
N HIS A 105 22.59 -2.41 3.53
CA HIS A 105 22.05 -1.80 2.30
C HIS A 105 23.13 -1.22 1.37
N VAL A 106 24.23 -0.70 1.92
CA VAL A 106 25.31 -0.15 1.07
C VAL A 106 25.99 -1.27 0.30
N ASP A 107 26.20 -2.42 0.93
CA ASP A 107 27.01 -3.51 0.40
C ASP A 107 26.18 -4.52 -0.40
N GLY A 108 24.92 -4.78 -0.02
CA GLY A 108 24.10 -5.86 -0.56
C GLY A 108 22.79 -5.47 -1.25
N PHE A 109 22.38 -4.19 -1.21
CA PHE A 109 21.12 -3.77 -1.84
C PHE A 109 21.31 -3.42 -3.32
N SER A 110 21.54 -4.46 -4.13
CA SER A 110 21.84 -4.32 -5.55
C SER A 110 21.20 -5.45 -6.37
N ASP A 111 20.79 -5.11 -7.59
CA ASP A 111 20.29 -6.06 -8.59
C ASP A 111 21.38 -6.45 -9.57
N PRO A 112 21.53 -7.75 -9.94
CA PRO A 112 22.43 -8.20 -10.99
C PRO A 112 21.80 -7.90 -12.35
N MET A 113 22.27 -6.83 -13.02
CA MET A 113 21.72 -6.36 -14.29
C MET A 113 22.50 -6.85 -15.50
N ILE A 114 21.77 -7.25 -16.54
CA ILE A 114 22.29 -7.69 -17.83
C ILE A 114 21.58 -6.93 -18.97
N ASP A 115 22.34 -6.49 -19.97
CA ASP A 115 21.78 -5.76 -21.12
C ASP A 115 21.79 -6.65 -22.38
N ASN A 116 20.72 -6.60 -23.17
CA ASN A 116 20.74 -7.13 -24.52
C ASN A 116 21.24 -6.05 -25.48
N LYS A 117 22.39 -6.26 -26.12
CA LYS A 117 23.03 -5.31 -27.05
C LYS A 117 22.19 -5.08 -28.31
N VAL A 118 21.38 -6.05 -28.74
CA VAL A 118 20.53 -5.95 -29.93
C VAL A 118 19.36 -5.00 -29.67
N THR A 119 18.58 -5.27 -28.62
CA THR A 119 17.36 -4.49 -28.29
C THR A 119 17.64 -3.25 -27.46
N LYS A 120 18.85 -3.09 -26.91
CA LYS A 120 19.24 -2.04 -25.96
C LYS A 120 18.37 -2.04 -24.69
N LYS A 121 17.78 -3.20 -24.36
CA LYS A 121 16.96 -3.37 -23.15
C LYS A 121 17.78 -3.99 -22.03
N ARG A 122 17.43 -3.59 -20.81
CA ARG A 122 18.06 -4.03 -19.57
C ARG A 122 17.13 -4.93 -18.78
N TYR A 123 17.68 -6.01 -18.23
CA TYR A 123 16.96 -7.03 -17.46
C TYR A 123 17.70 -7.35 -16.16
N ARG A 124 17.01 -7.89 -15.18
CA ARG A 124 17.62 -8.57 -14.04
C ARG A 124 17.99 -9.97 -14.48
N ALA A 125 19.26 -10.33 -14.30
CA ALA A 125 19.75 -11.66 -14.68
C ALA A 125 19.12 -12.77 -13.85
N ASP A 126 18.93 -12.55 -12.53
CA ASP A 126 18.24 -13.46 -11.63
C ASP A 126 16.78 -13.68 -12.05
N GLN A 127 16.03 -12.61 -12.39
CA GLN A 127 14.64 -12.74 -12.84
C GLN A 127 14.51 -13.52 -14.16
N LEU A 128 15.45 -13.31 -15.12
CA LEU A 128 15.46 -14.09 -16.35
C LEU A 128 15.66 -15.59 -16.07
N LEU A 129 16.50 -15.92 -15.09
CA LEU A 129 16.73 -17.30 -14.65
C LEU A 129 15.52 -17.88 -13.91
N GLU A 130 14.88 -17.13 -13.01
CA GLU A 130 13.64 -17.51 -12.33
C GLU A 130 12.50 -17.79 -13.32
N ASP A 131 12.33 -16.92 -14.32
CA ASP A 131 11.32 -17.11 -15.36
C ASP A 131 11.59 -18.42 -16.16
N LYS A 132 12.88 -18.76 -16.37
CA LYS A 132 13.27 -20.01 -17.05
C LYS A 132 13.03 -21.24 -16.16
N ILE A 133 13.30 -21.13 -14.85
CA ILE A 133 13.01 -22.19 -13.87
C ILE A 133 11.51 -22.50 -13.87
N ALA A 134 10.69 -21.45 -13.79
CA ALA A 134 9.23 -21.59 -13.83
C ALA A 134 8.75 -22.24 -15.16
N ALA A 135 9.40 -21.93 -16.28
CA ALA A 135 9.11 -22.56 -17.56
C ALA A 135 9.47 -24.07 -17.57
N TYR A 136 10.62 -24.44 -16.98
CA TYR A 136 10.99 -25.86 -16.84
C TYR A 136 10.01 -26.62 -15.95
N ASP A 137 9.56 -26.05 -14.84
CA ASP A 137 8.53 -26.66 -13.97
C ASP A 137 7.21 -26.86 -14.71
N ALA A 138 6.78 -25.87 -15.48
CA ALA A 138 5.57 -25.96 -16.29
C ALA A 138 5.66 -27.04 -17.40
N GLU A 139 6.86 -27.32 -17.90
CA GLU A 139 7.15 -28.38 -18.85
C GLU A 139 7.36 -29.75 -18.20
N GLY A 140 7.31 -29.86 -16.86
CA GLY A 140 7.56 -31.10 -16.11
C GLY A 140 9.04 -31.50 -16.05
N LYS A 141 9.96 -30.57 -16.30
CA LYS A 141 11.43 -30.76 -16.28
C LYS A 141 12.01 -30.40 -14.91
N THR A 142 11.45 -30.99 -13.85
CA THR A 142 11.75 -30.64 -12.45
C THR A 142 13.25 -30.74 -12.12
N ASP A 143 13.94 -31.79 -12.59
CA ASP A 143 15.39 -31.94 -12.35
C ASP A 143 16.21 -30.76 -12.91
N GLN A 144 15.81 -30.24 -14.08
CA GLN A 144 16.48 -29.06 -14.69
C GLN A 144 16.15 -27.77 -13.95
N ALA A 145 14.94 -27.63 -13.47
CA ALA A 145 14.50 -26.51 -12.65
C ALA A 145 15.30 -26.45 -11.33
N GLU A 146 15.38 -27.58 -10.60
CA GLU A 146 16.13 -27.68 -9.33
C GLU A 146 17.64 -27.42 -9.51
N LEU A 147 18.23 -27.96 -10.59
CA LEU A 147 19.64 -27.73 -10.89
C LEU A 147 19.91 -26.25 -11.15
N LEU A 148 19.13 -25.63 -12.04
CA LEU A 148 19.29 -24.21 -12.38
C LEU A 148 19.06 -23.32 -11.16
N GLN A 149 18.06 -23.61 -10.32
CA GLN A 149 17.82 -22.90 -9.07
C GLN A 149 19.03 -22.97 -8.14
N THR A 150 19.60 -24.17 -7.98
CA THR A 150 20.79 -24.38 -7.13
C THR A 150 22.01 -23.62 -7.63
N GLU A 151 22.27 -23.65 -8.93
CA GLU A 151 23.40 -22.95 -9.53
C GLU A 151 23.23 -21.43 -9.47
N MET A 152 22.04 -20.91 -9.75
CA MET A 152 21.73 -19.50 -9.59
C MET A 152 21.92 -19.04 -8.14
N ASP A 153 21.42 -19.79 -7.16
CA ASP A 153 21.58 -19.47 -5.74
C ASP A 153 23.03 -19.45 -5.29
N ASN A 154 23.83 -20.38 -5.78
CA ASN A 154 25.28 -20.43 -5.52
C ASN A 154 26.01 -19.24 -6.14
N ALA A 155 25.65 -18.87 -7.37
CA ALA A 155 26.22 -17.72 -8.07
C ALA A 155 25.87 -16.40 -7.36
N LEU A 156 24.62 -16.23 -6.91
CA LEU A 156 24.18 -15.06 -6.13
C LEU A 156 24.88 -14.98 -4.76
N LYS A 157 24.96 -16.10 -4.02
CA LYS A 157 25.62 -16.14 -2.70
C LYS A 157 27.12 -15.85 -2.76
N SER A 158 27.77 -16.27 -3.84
CA SER A 158 29.22 -16.05 -4.06
C SER A 158 29.52 -14.77 -4.84
N GLU A 159 28.50 -13.96 -5.15
CA GLU A 159 28.60 -12.76 -6.01
C GLU A 159 29.29 -13.04 -7.37
N ASN A 160 29.16 -14.26 -7.87
CA ASN A 160 29.75 -14.67 -9.14
C ASN A 160 28.88 -14.21 -10.32
N LEU A 161 29.01 -12.94 -10.69
CA LEU A 161 28.24 -12.33 -11.77
C LEU A 161 28.51 -12.97 -13.14
N SER A 162 29.75 -13.46 -13.36
CA SER A 162 30.08 -14.16 -14.61
C SER A 162 29.27 -15.46 -14.73
N ARG A 163 29.09 -16.20 -13.62
CA ARG A 163 28.29 -17.43 -13.64
C ARG A 163 26.81 -17.16 -13.95
N LEU A 164 26.24 -16.06 -13.44
CA LEU A 164 24.87 -15.67 -13.80
C LEU A 164 24.71 -15.44 -15.30
N ARG A 165 25.69 -14.78 -15.93
CA ARG A 165 25.69 -14.60 -17.39
C ARG A 165 25.80 -15.93 -18.14
N GLU A 166 26.72 -16.80 -17.71
CA GLU A 166 26.91 -18.12 -18.30
C GLU A 166 25.60 -18.92 -18.24
N LEU A 167 24.91 -18.96 -17.10
CA LEU A 167 23.61 -19.62 -16.95
C LEU A 167 22.55 -19.08 -17.91
N VAL A 168 22.47 -17.75 -18.10
CA VAL A 168 21.56 -17.13 -19.07
C VAL A 168 21.85 -17.63 -20.49
N ILE A 169 23.13 -17.83 -20.85
CA ILE A 169 23.55 -18.29 -22.18
C ILE A 169 23.35 -19.81 -22.32
N GLU A 170 23.75 -20.62 -21.33
CA GLU A 170 23.68 -22.08 -21.34
C GLU A 170 22.21 -22.58 -21.43
N HIS A 171 21.29 -21.89 -20.76
CA HIS A 171 19.87 -22.21 -20.82
C HIS A 171 19.12 -21.51 -21.97
N GLU A 172 19.86 -20.95 -22.95
CA GLU A 172 19.32 -20.32 -24.15
C GLU A 172 18.19 -19.32 -23.87
N ILE A 173 18.35 -18.51 -22.80
CA ILE A 173 17.33 -17.54 -22.43
C ILE A 173 17.27 -16.45 -23.50
N THR A 174 16.07 -16.29 -24.07
CA THR A 174 15.77 -15.28 -25.11
C THR A 174 15.36 -13.95 -24.49
N ASP A 175 15.41 -12.88 -25.28
CA ASP A 175 14.89 -11.58 -24.88
C ASP A 175 13.36 -11.64 -24.75
N PRO A 176 12.77 -11.31 -23.59
CA PRO A 176 11.31 -11.33 -23.41
C PRO A 176 10.51 -10.45 -24.37
N LEU A 177 11.15 -9.44 -24.99
CA LEU A 177 10.51 -8.47 -25.87
C LEU A 177 10.83 -8.67 -27.35
N SER A 178 11.75 -9.56 -27.68
CA SER A 178 12.18 -9.82 -29.07
C SER A 178 12.34 -11.32 -29.29
N LYS A 179 12.02 -11.77 -30.50
CA LYS A 179 12.30 -13.14 -30.95
C LYS A 179 13.73 -13.30 -31.51
N ASP A 180 14.47 -12.20 -31.62
CA ASP A 180 15.84 -12.22 -32.13
C ASP A 180 16.77 -12.90 -31.13
N LYS A 181 17.83 -13.54 -31.65
CA LYS A 181 18.84 -14.13 -30.78
C LYS A 181 19.52 -13.02 -29.97
N PRO A 182 19.49 -13.09 -28.63
CA PRO A 182 20.07 -12.04 -27.81
C PRO A 182 21.60 -12.06 -27.83
N ASP A 183 22.22 -10.88 -27.72
CA ASP A 183 23.65 -10.70 -27.41
C ASP A 183 23.76 -10.05 -26.03
N TRP A 184 23.98 -10.89 -25.02
CA TRP A 184 24.01 -10.48 -23.62
C TRP A 184 25.36 -9.87 -23.22
N THR A 185 25.34 -8.73 -22.53
CA THR A 185 26.51 -8.12 -21.89
C THR A 185 26.98 -8.94 -20.69
N ASP A 186 28.07 -8.50 -20.06
CA ASP A 186 28.40 -8.97 -18.72
C ASP A 186 27.34 -8.47 -17.72
N VAL A 187 27.09 -9.30 -16.68
CA VAL A 187 26.23 -8.91 -15.54
C VAL A 187 26.98 -7.90 -14.67
N ARG A 188 26.28 -6.85 -14.23
CA ARG A 188 26.83 -5.82 -13.35
C ARG A 188 25.89 -5.59 -12.18
N GLN A 189 26.44 -5.43 -10.98
CA GLN A 189 25.66 -5.00 -9.83
C GLN A 189 25.18 -3.57 -10.02
N PHE A 190 23.90 -3.37 -9.78
CA PHE A 190 23.25 -2.07 -9.84
C PHE A 190 22.69 -1.73 -8.46
N ASN A 191 23.30 -0.77 -7.78
CA ASN A 191 22.86 -0.37 -6.46
C ASN A 191 21.52 0.36 -6.53
N LEU A 192 20.56 -0.08 -5.71
CA LEU A 192 19.20 0.46 -5.67
C LEU A 192 19.08 1.69 -4.75
N MET A 193 20.12 2.08 -4.03
CA MET A 193 20.08 3.28 -3.20
C MET A 193 20.34 4.54 -4.03
N PHE A 194 19.45 5.53 -3.88
CA PHE A 194 19.76 6.88 -4.33
C PHE A 194 20.73 7.54 -3.38
N SER A 195 21.74 8.21 -3.90
CA SER A 195 22.70 8.99 -3.15
C SER A 195 22.74 10.44 -3.59
N THR A 196 23.12 11.31 -2.67
CA THR A 196 23.41 12.72 -2.93
C THR A 196 24.61 13.16 -2.11
N GLN A 197 25.08 14.36 -2.33
CA GLN A 197 26.21 14.94 -1.59
C GLN A 197 25.72 16.01 -0.62
N MET A 198 26.26 16.00 0.59
CA MET A 198 26.01 16.99 1.64
C MET A 198 27.33 17.66 2.03
N GLY A 199 27.41 18.97 1.86
CA GLY A 199 28.62 19.77 2.15
C GLY A 199 28.76 20.93 1.20
N ALA A 200 29.54 21.97 1.60
CA ALA A 200 29.70 23.19 0.84
C ALA A 200 30.85 23.15 -0.20
N ILE A 201 31.76 22.18 -0.11
CA ILE A 201 32.98 22.14 -0.94
C ILE A 201 32.88 20.93 -1.87
N ALA A 202 32.94 21.16 -3.17
CA ALA A 202 32.98 20.11 -4.18
C ALA A 202 34.25 19.26 -4.01
N GLY A 203 34.07 17.93 -3.85
CA GLY A 203 35.17 16.99 -3.65
C GLY A 203 35.47 16.60 -2.20
N GLU A 204 34.94 17.32 -1.22
CA GLU A 204 35.01 16.99 0.22
C GLU A 204 33.64 16.71 0.84
N ALA A 205 32.60 16.67 -0.01
CA ALA A 205 31.24 16.47 0.45
C ALA A 205 30.97 15.00 0.85
N ASP A 206 30.32 14.84 2.01
CA ASP A 206 29.89 13.52 2.48
C ASP A 206 28.78 12.95 1.60
N VAL A 207 28.90 11.70 1.21
CA VAL A 207 27.82 10.96 0.51
C VAL A 207 26.75 10.61 1.53
N VAL A 208 25.52 11.05 1.27
CA VAL A 208 24.33 10.65 2.02
C VAL A 208 23.33 9.97 1.10
N TYR A 209 22.47 9.15 1.67
CA TYR A 209 21.52 8.33 0.93
C TYR A 209 20.08 8.75 1.23
N LEU A 210 19.21 8.66 0.21
CA LEU A 210 17.78 8.65 0.45
C LEU A 210 17.40 7.26 1.00
N ARG A 211 16.65 7.21 2.08
CA ARG A 211 16.29 5.93 2.73
C ARG A 211 15.53 5.01 1.77
N PRO A 212 15.95 3.74 1.60
CA PRO A 212 15.24 2.76 0.76
C PRO A 212 14.08 2.08 1.49
N GLU A 213 13.98 2.29 2.81
CA GLU A 213 12.94 1.77 3.71
C GLU A 213 12.79 2.65 4.96
N THR A 214 11.69 2.46 5.67
CA THR A 214 11.40 3.20 6.90
C THR A 214 11.86 2.48 8.17
N ALA A 215 12.16 1.17 8.13
CA ALA A 215 12.54 0.33 9.27
C ALA A 215 13.74 0.87 10.05
N GLN A 216 14.81 1.24 9.36
CA GLN A 216 16.06 1.63 10.02
C GLN A 216 15.91 2.88 10.87
N GLY A 217 15.01 3.80 10.47
CA GLY A 217 14.66 4.97 11.27
C GLY A 217 14.01 4.60 12.60
N ILE A 218 13.28 3.49 12.65
CA ILE A 218 12.68 2.94 13.88
C ILE A 218 13.77 2.35 14.76
N PHE A 219 14.64 1.49 14.21
CA PHE A 219 15.67 0.81 14.98
C PHE A 219 16.65 1.77 15.64
N VAL A 220 17.14 2.79 14.93
CA VAL A 220 18.08 3.76 15.51
C VAL A 220 17.44 4.65 16.58
N ASN A 221 16.12 4.79 16.58
CA ASN A 221 15.36 5.52 17.57
C ASN A 221 14.80 4.64 18.72
N TYR A 222 15.03 3.33 18.69
CA TYR A 222 14.54 2.39 19.70
C TYR A 222 14.81 2.87 21.13
N LEU A 223 16.05 3.20 21.46
CA LEU A 223 16.42 3.67 22.81
C LEU A 223 15.77 5.01 23.18
N ASN A 224 15.65 5.91 22.22
CA ASN A 224 15.02 7.21 22.44
C ASN A 224 13.55 7.04 22.82
N VAL A 225 12.83 6.24 22.03
CA VAL A 225 11.40 5.98 22.22
C VAL A 225 11.16 5.17 23.50
N GLN A 226 11.95 4.09 23.72
CA GLN A 226 11.82 3.23 24.89
C GLN A 226 11.99 4.04 26.19
N LYS A 227 12.98 4.93 26.25
CA LYS A 227 13.26 5.72 27.45
C LYS A 227 12.27 6.87 27.64
N SER A 228 12.02 7.67 26.61
CA SER A 228 11.14 8.83 26.70
C SER A 228 9.68 8.44 26.93
N GLY A 229 9.24 7.35 26.27
CA GLY A 229 7.89 6.78 26.43
C GLY A 229 7.77 5.84 27.63
N ARG A 230 8.87 5.50 28.31
CA ARG A 230 8.91 4.48 29.38
C ARG A 230 8.28 3.15 28.93
N MET A 231 8.52 2.80 27.65
CA MET A 231 7.90 1.64 27.02
C MET A 231 8.42 0.36 27.66
N LYS A 232 7.51 -0.58 27.85
CA LYS A 232 7.80 -1.93 28.35
C LYS A 232 7.57 -2.95 27.25
N ILE A 233 8.42 -3.97 27.16
CA ILE A 233 8.24 -5.07 26.21
C ILE A 233 7.04 -5.94 26.64
N PRO A 234 6.13 -6.33 25.71
CA PRO A 234 6.20 -6.05 24.28
C PRO A 234 5.66 -4.65 23.93
N PHE A 235 6.33 -3.95 23.01
CA PHE A 235 5.83 -2.67 22.49
C PHE A 235 6.24 -2.46 21.03
N GLY A 236 5.50 -1.62 20.33
CA GLY A 236 5.72 -1.30 18.93
C GLY A 236 6.08 0.16 18.68
N ILE A 237 6.84 0.39 17.62
CA ILE A 237 7.08 1.73 17.05
C ILE A 237 6.63 1.72 15.61
N ALA A 238 5.72 2.64 15.27
CA ALA A 238 5.11 2.74 13.96
C ALA A 238 5.53 4.03 13.25
N GLN A 239 5.65 3.96 11.91
CA GLN A 239 5.99 5.10 11.07
C GLN A 239 5.26 5.01 9.74
N ILE A 240 4.84 6.17 9.22
CA ILE A 240 4.45 6.35 7.81
C ILE A 240 5.47 7.27 7.19
N GLY A 241 6.03 6.90 6.05
CA GLY A 241 7.01 7.78 5.42
C GLY A 241 7.42 7.35 4.02
N LYS A 242 8.00 8.30 3.29
CA LYS A 242 8.55 8.06 1.96
C LYS A 242 9.82 7.22 2.03
N ALA A 243 9.98 6.34 1.04
CA ALA A 243 11.17 5.56 0.76
C ALA A 243 11.51 5.65 -0.73
N PHE A 244 12.76 5.37 -1.08
CA PHE A 244 13.30 5.63 -2.41
C PHE A 244 14.14 4.44 -2.87
N ARG A 245 13.81 3.89 -4.04
CA ARG A 245 14.59 2.81 -4.64
C ARG A 245 14.85 3.12 -6.11
N ASN A 246 16.10 3.08 -6.54
CA ASN A 246 16.49 3.35 -7.91
C ASN A 246 16.12 2.17 -8.83
N GLU A 247 14.81 1.89 -8.91
CA GLU A 247 14.27 0.81 -9.72
C GLU A 247 14.61 0.98 -11.20
N VAL A 248 15.24 -0.03 -11.79
CA VAL A 248 15.58 -0.03 -13.21
C VAL A 248 14.39 -0.40 -14.08
N ILE A 249 13.59 -1.36 -13.61
CA ILE A 249 12.41 -1.86 -14.32
C ILE A 249 11.16 -1.43 -13.57
N ALA A 250 10.59 -0.31 -14.00
CA ALA A 250 9.29 0.13 -13.52
C ALA A 250 8.19 -0.49 -14.37
N ARG A 251 7.29 -1.25 -13.74
CA ARG A 251 6.15 -1.89 -14.40
C ARG A 251 4.91 -1.79 -13.53
N GLN A 252 3.74 -1.94 -14.16
CA GLN A 252 2.46 -2.10 -13.46
C GLN A 252 2.03 -0.87 -12.65
N PHE A 253 2.18 0.35 -13.25
CA PHE A 253 1.70 1.59 -12.65
C PHE A 253 2.35 1.83 -11.27
N ILE A 254 1.57 2.13 -10.23
CA ILE A 254 2.06 2.45 -8.89
C ILE A 254 2.45 1.23 -8.03
N ILE A 255 2.52 0.02 -8.59
CA ILE A 255 2.99 -1.19 -7.87
C ILE A 255 4.49 -1.11 -7.59
N ARG A 256 5.27 -0.59 -8.56
CA ARG A 256 6.73 -0.47 -8.43
C ARG A 256 7.17 0.92 -8.88
N MET A 257 7.55 1.73 -7.92
CA MET A 257 7.93 3.12 -8.09
C MET A 257 9.33 3.38 -7.52
N ARG A 258 9.95 4.48 -7.97
CA ARG A 258 11.24 4.97 -7.44
C ARG A 258 11.08 5.76 -6.15
N GLU A 259 9.96 6.41 -5.97
CA GLU A 259 9.54 7.12 -4.76
C GLU A 259 8.17 6.61 -4.34
N PHE A 260 8.05 6.05 -3.15
CA PHE A 260 6.84 5.43 -2.62
C PHE A 260 6.69 5.69 -1.12
N GLU A 261 5.56 5.32 -0.54
CA GLU A 261 5.35 5.42 0.90
C GLU A 261 5.13 4.03 1.52
N GLN A 262 5.75 3.84 2.69
CA GLN A 262 5.54 2.68 3.55
C GLN A 262 4.78 3.10 4.82
N MET A 263 3.93 2.21 5.30
CA MET A 263 3.31 2.23 6.62
C MET A 263 3.86 1.02 7.35
N GLU A 264 4.69 1.25 8.33
CA GLU A 264 5.55 0.22 8.93
C GLU A 264 5.51 0.26 10.45
N MET A 265 5.51 -0.91 11.08
CA MET A 265 5.58 -1.07 12.52
C MET A 265 6.61 -2.15 12.86
N GLN A 266 7.49 -1.83 13.81
CA GLN A 266 8.44 -2.75 14.40
C GLN A 266 8.03 -3.03 15.85
N TYR A 267 7.67 -4.28 16.13
CA TYR A 267 7.16 -4.72 17.42
C TYR A 267 8.24 -5.50 18.18
N PHE A 268 8.71 -4.92 19.27
CA PHE A 268 9.80 -5.45 20.08
C PHE A 268 9.27 -6.43 21.12
N VAL A 269 9.82 -7.63 21.11
CA VAL A 269 9.38 -8.74 21.96
C VAL A 269 10.55 -9.40 22.69
N ARG A 270 10.26 -10.17 23.73
CA ARG A 270 11.25 -10.99 24.42
C ARG A 270 11.71 -12.12 23.50
N PRO A 271 13.04 -12.39 23.42
CA PRO A 271 13.55 -13.56 22.70
C PRO A 271 12.86 -14.86 23.16
N GLY A 272 12.47 -15.70 22.19
CA GLY A 272 11.73 -16.94 22.44
C GLY A 272 10.21 -16.80 22.35
N THR A 273 9.66 -15.57 22.33
CA THR A 273 8.21 -15.33 22.16
C THR A 273 7.84 -14.81 20.75
N GLN A 274 8.83 -14.63 19.89
CA GLN A 274 8.64 -13.98 18.58
C GLN A 274 7.67 -14.72 17.66
N LEU A 275 7.67 -16.04 17.64
CA LEU A 275 6.79 -16.81 16.75
C LEU A 275 5.31 -16.71 17.16
N GLU A 276 5.03 -16.63 18.46
CA GLU A 276 3.66 -16.39 18.96
C GLU A 276 3.16 -15.00 18.51
N TRP A 277 4.01 -13.97 18.65
CA TRP A 277 3.67 -12.62 18.21
C TRP A 277 3.56 -12.51 16.69
N PHE A 278 4.39 -13.25 15.96
CA PHE A 278 4.32 -13.34 14.50
C PHE A 278 2.94 -13.85 14.04
N GLU A 279 2.46 -14.98 14.56
CA GLU A 279 1.14 -15.51 14.22
C GLU A 279 0.01 -14.53 14.60
N LYS A 280 0.10 -13.90 15.76
CA LYS A 280 -0.87 -12.91 16.20
C LYS A 280 -0.94 -11.69 15.27
N TRP A 281 0.19 -11.16 14.82
CA TRP A 281 0.23 -10.06 13.88
C TRP A 281 -0.27 -10.46 12.50
N LYS A 282 0.05 -11.63 12.02
CA LYS A 282 -0.45 -12.22 10.77
C LYS A 282 -1.98 -12.22 10.73
N GLU A 283 -2.64 -12.74 11.77
CA GLU A 283 -4.10 -12.73 11.86
C GLU A 283 -4.67 -11.30 11.96
N THR A 284 -4.04 -10.45 12.77
CA THR A 284 -4.50 -9.08 12.99
C THR A 284 -4.45 -8.27 11.70
N ARG A 285 -3.37 -8.43 10.93
CA ARG A 285 -3.22 -7.70 9.67
C ARG A 285 -4.20 -8.17 8.59
N LEU A 286 -4.43 -9.47 8.46
CA LEU A 286 -5.46 -9.96 7.52
C LEU A 286 -6.86 -9.44 7.87
N LYS A 287 -7.24 -9.45 9.15
CA LYS A 287 -8.52 -8.88 9.58
C LYS A 287 -8.67 -7.42 9.19
N TRP A 288 -7.59 -6.64 9.31
CA TRP A 288 -7.56 -5.23 8.90
C TRP A 288 -7.81 -5.05 7.40
N HIS A 289 -7.23 -5.90 6.55
CA HIS A 289 -7.49 -5.88 5.10
C HIS A 289 -8.94 -6.25 4.78
N LEU A 290 -9.46 -7.29 5.41
CA LEU A 290 -10.83 -7.78 5.16
C LEU A 290 -11.92 -6.81 5.64
N ALA A 291 -11.64 -5.98 6.64
CA ALA A 291 -12.59 -4.98 7.13
C ALA A 291 -13.00 -3.95 6.06
N LEU A 292 -12.20 -3.79 5.01
CA LEU A 292 -12.53 -2.93 3.86
C LEU A 292 -13.63 -3.50 2.95
N GLY A 293 -14.14 -4.70 3.24
CA GLY A 293 -15.20 -5.35 2.47
C GLY A 293 -14.70 -6.06 1.21
N THR A 294 -13.40 -6.23 1.06
CA THR A 294 -12.80 -7.02 -0.03
C THR A 294 -13.07 -8.50 0.21
N ASP A 295 -13.43 -9.23 -0.85
CA ASP A 295 -13.64 -10.67 -0.77
C ASP A 295 -12.35 -11.39 -0.33
N ALA A 296 -12.47 -12.25 0.67
CA ALA A 296 -11.35 -13.01 1.22
C ALA A 296 -10.64 -13.89 0.19
N VAL A 297 -11.36 -14.37 -0.84
CA VAL A 297 -10.77 -15.20 -1.91
C VAL A 297 -9.74 -14.46 -2.77
N LYS A 298 -9.76 -13.11 -2.75
CA LYS A 298 -8.76 -12.28 -3.43
C LYS A 298 -7.45 -12.15 -2.66
N TYR A 299 -7.40 -12.63 -1.42
CA TYR A 299 -6.18 -12.65 -0.63
C TYR A 299 -5.64 -14.06 -0.53
N ARG A 300 -4.34 -14.18 -0.53
CA ARG A 300 -3.66 -15.41 -0.18
C ARG A 300 -2.47 -15.11 0.72
N TYR A 301 -2.05 -16.13 1.41
CA TYR A 301 -0.85 -16.14 2.21
C TYR A 301 0.29 -16.75 1.40
N HIS A 302 1.41 -16.04 1.35
CA HIS A 302 2.65 -16.54 0.76
C HIS A 302 3.71 -16.67 1.86
N GLU A 303 4.02 -17.91 2.23
CA GLU A 303 5.07 -18.19 3.20
C GLU A 303 6.41 -18.31 2.46
N HIS A 304 7.43 -17.63 2.98
CA HIS A 304 8.75 -17.64 2.37
C HIS A 304 9.50 -18.91 2.75
N THR A 305 9.81 -19.75 1.79
CA THR A 305 10.64 -20.95 1.97
C THR A 305 12.12 -20.63 2.09
N LYS A 306 12.55 -19.50 1.52
CA LYS A 306 13.92 -18.98 1.60
C LYS A 306 13.91 -17.68 2.40
N LEU A 307 14.30 -17.79 3.67
CA LEU A 307 14.33 -16.66 4.58
C LEU A 307 15.56 -15.78 4.34
N ALA A 308 15.38 -14.47 4.53
CA ALA A 308 16.50 -13.56 4.62
C ALA A 308 17.35 -13.90 5.86
N HIS A 309 18.64 -13.55 5.83
CA HIS A 309 19.60 -13.89 6.89
C HIS A 309 19.27 -13.28 8.28
N TYR A 310 18.37 -12.33 8.32
CA TYR A 310 17.91 -11.66 9.54
C TYR A 310 16.57 -12.18 10.06
N ALA A 311 15.92 -13.10 9.37
CA ALA A 311 14.58 -13.56 9.72
C ALA A 311 14.56 -15.05 10.05
N ASP A 312 13.75 -15.44 11.05
CA ASP A 312 13.42 -16.83 11.39
C ASP A 312 12.00 -17.23 10.93
N ALA A 313 11.17 -16.26 10.52
CA ALA A 313 9.91 -16.46 9.81
C ALA A 313 9.59 -15.24 8.92
N ALA A 314 9.04 -15.49 7.75
CA ALA A 314 8.63 -14.44 6.81
C ALA A 314 7.38 -14.85 6.04
N PHE A 315 6.51 -13.89 5.78
CA PHE A 315 5.19 -14.14 5.25
C PHE A 315 4.62 -12.90 4.58
N ASP A 316 4.02 -13.06 3.40
CA ASP A 316 3.34 -11.97 2.71
C ASP A 316 1.83 -12.19 2.67
N ILE A 317 1.10 -11.11 2.88
CA ILE A 317 -0.29 -11.00 2.45
C ILE A 317 -0.26 -10.52 1.01
N GLU A 318 -0.69 -11.38 0.09
CA GLU A 318 -0.81 -11.05 -1.33
C GLU A 318 -2.27 -10.83 -1.71
N PHE A 319 -2.48 -9.91 -2.65
CA PHE A 319 -3.77 -9.63 -3.25
C PHE A 319 -3.78 -9.98 -4.74
N GLU A 320 -4.92 -10.49 -5.24
CA GLU A 320 -5.13 -10.81 -6.63
C GLU A 320 -5.45 -9.55 -7.45
N PHE A 321 -4.39 -8.95 -8.00
CA PHE A 321 -4.53 -7.89 -8.99
C PHE A 321 -4.90 -8.47 -10.37
N PRO A 322 -5.37 -7.64 -11.32
CA PRO A 322 -5.65 -8.10 -12.69
C PRO A 322 -4.47 -8.74 -13.44
N PHE A 323 -3.26 -8.52 -12.95
CA PHE A 323 -2.00 -9.08 -13.46
C PHE A 323 -1.40 -10.15 -12.53
N GLY A 324 -2.23 -10.77 -11.70
CA GLY A 324 -1.85 -11.83 -10.77
C GLY A 324 -1.58 -11.37 -9.34
N PHE A 325 -1.32 -12.33 -8.47
CA PHE A 325 -1.05 -12.08 -7.06
C PHE A 325 0.22 -11.26 -6.86
N LYS A 326 0.14 -10.24 -6.00
CA LYS A 326 1.28 -9.42 -5.57
C LYS A 326 1.17 -9.12 -4.09
N GLU A 327 2.31 -9.09 -3.45
CA GLU A 327 2.48 -8.66 -2.07
C GLU A 327 1.90 -7.26 -1.85
N VAL A 328 1.09 -7.12 -0.82
CA VAL A 328 0.58 -5.83 -0.32
C VAL A 328 1.11 -5.52 1.06
N GLU A 329 1.39 -6.52 1.87
CA GLU A 329 1.97 -6.37 3.20
C GLU A 329 2.90 -7.55 3.53
N GLY A 330 4.12 -7.26 3.98
CA GLY A 330 5.06 -8.23 4.52
C GLY A 330 4.99 -8.29 6.04
N ILE A 331 5.09 -9.49 6.61
CA ILE A 331 5.17 -9.73 8.05
C ILE A 331 6.39 -10.61 8.31
N HIS A 332 7.35 -10.12 9.10
CA HIS A 332 8.63 -10.80 9.31
C HIS A 332 8.98 -10.89 10.78
N SER A 333 9.48 -12.05 11.21
CA SER A 333 10.20 -12.19 12.47
C SER A 333 11.69 -11.99 12.18
N ARG A 334 12.22 -10.80 12.56
CA ARG A 334 13.56 -10.32 12.17
C ARG A 334 14.64 -10.66 13.18
N THR A 335 14.31 -11.43 14.21
CA THR A 335 15.21 -11.72 15.33
C THR A 335 15.74 -10.44 16.01
N ASP A 336 16.97 -10.45 16.53
CA ASP A 336 17.67 -9.27 17.08
C ASP A 336 18.66 -8.63 16.09
N PHE A 337 18.64 -9.05 14.84
CA PHE A 337 19.66 -8.71 13.85
C PHE A 337 19.92 -7.21 13.75
N ASP A 338 18.88 -6.41 13.45
CA ASP A 338 19.03 -4.96 13.23
C ASP A 338 19.59 -4.24 14.47
N LEU A 339 19.01 -4.52 15.66
CA LEU A 339 19.47 -3.92 16.90
C LEU A 339 20.92 -4.35 17.24
N SER A 340 21.27 -5.61 17.00
CA SER A 340 22.62 -6.14 17.19
C SER A 340 23.63 -5.48 16.25
N GLN A 341 23.28 -5.29 14.98
CA GLN A 341 24.13 -4.57 14.02
C GLN A 341 24.33 -3.11 14.43
N HIS A 342 23.23 -2.40 14.78
CA HIS A 342 23.35 -1.02 15.27
C HIS A 342 24.15 -0.93 16.57
N GLN A 343 24.03 -1.88 17.48
CA GLN A 343 24.88 -1.97 18.67
C GLN A 343 26.36 -2.09 18.29
N LYS A 344 26.68 -3.00 17.36
CA LYS A 344 28.05 -3.26 16.89
C LYS A 344 28.68 -2.02 16.24
N PHE A 345 27.97 -1.35 15.34
CA PHE A 345 28.50 -0.22 14.58
C PHE A 345 28.51 1.10 15.36
N SER A 346 27.59 1.28 16.31
CA SER A 346 27.51 2.50 17.13
C SER A 346 28.22 2.42 18.48
N ASN A 347 28.57 1.21 18.94
CA ASN A 347 29.03 0.92 20.30
C ASN A 347 28.01 1.35 21.39
N LYS A 348 26.73 1.50 21.05
CA LYS A 348 25.65 1.78 22.01
C LYS A 348 24.90 0.51 22.35
N LYS A 349 24.72 0.22 23.63
CA LYS A 349 23.96 -0.97 24.09
C LYS A 349 22.50 -0.83 23.71
N MET A 350 22.05 -1.62 22.73
CA MET A 350 20.66 -1.68 22.24
C MET A 350 19.84 -2.72 23.04
N GLN A 351 20.02 -2.74 24.34
CA GLN A 351 19.45 -3.73 25.25
C GLN A 351 18.28 -3.18 26.05
N TYR A 352 17.34 -4.04 26.35
CA TYR A 352 16.27 -3.81 27.32
C TYR A 352 16.59 -4.52 28.63
N PHE A 353 16.38 -3.86 29.76
CA PHE A 353 16.38 -4.50 31.05
C PHE A 353 14.96 -4.91 31.43
N ASP A 354 14.74 -6.20 31.56
CA ASP A 354 13.44 -6.77 31.89
C ASP A 354 13.43 -7.21 33.37
N PRO A 355 12.69 -6.49 34.23
CA PRO A 355 12.58 -6.80 35.63
C PRO A 355 11.61 -7.96 35.94
N GLU A 356 10.84 -8.43 34.94
CA GLU A 356 9.91 -9.54 35.15
C GLU A 356 10.64 -10.81 35.51
N LEU A 357 10.01 -11.60 36.37
CA LEU A 357 10.59 -12.86 36.86
C LEU A 357 10.28 -13.99 35.90
N GLY A 358 11.31 -14.73 35.51
CA GLY A 358 11.16 -15.98 34.78
C GLY A 358 10.66 -17.13 35.68
N GLU A 359 10.51 -18.32 35.13
CA GLU A 359 10.07 -19.53 35.84
C GLU A 359 11.02 -19.92 36.99
N ASP A 360 12.28 -19.54 36.89
CA ASP A 360 13.32 -19.77 37.93
C ASP A 360 13.25 -18.71 39.06
N GLY A 361 12.30 -17.79 39.03
CA GLY A 361 12.10 -16.72 40.01
C GLY A 361 13.14 -15.59 39.94
N LYS A 362 13.95 -15.52 38.88
CA LYS A 362 14.92 -14.44 38.68
C LYS A 362 14.44 -13.51 37.55
N PRO A 363 14.85 -12.22 37.58
CA PRO A 363 14.58 -11.31 36.47
C PRO A 363 15.16 -11.84 35.16
N TYR A 364 14.45 -11.66 34.06
CA TYR A 364 14.98 -11.95 32.71
C TYR A 364 16.27 -11.17 32.40
N GLY A 365 16.43 -9.99 33.02
CA GLY A 365 17.66 -9.21 32.93
C GLY A 365 17.83 -8.48 31.60
N ASN A 366 19.09 -8.31 31.18
CA ASN A 366 19.40 -7.56 29.95
C ASN A 366 19.40 -8.49 28.73
N TYR A 367 18.66 -8.12 27.70
CA TYR A 367 18.70 -8.77 26.37
C TYR A 367 18.47 -7.76 25.26
N ILE A 368 18.86 -8.10 24.03
CA ILE A 368 18.48 -7.38 22.84
C ILE A 368 17.11 -7.94 22.40
N PRO A 369 16.06 -7.10 22.27
CA PRO A 369 14.75 -7.59 21.87
C PRO A 369 14.74 -8.21 20.46
N TYR A 370 13.90 -9.21 20.27
CA TYR A 370 13.53 -9.69 18.95
C TYR A 370 12.44 -8.79 18.37
N VAL A 371 12.30 -8.79 17.05
CA VAL A 371 11.45 -7.85 16.35
C VAL A 371 10.47 -8.56 15.41
N ILE A 372 9.19 -8.20 15.52
CA ILE A 372 8.20 -8.55 14.51
C ILE A 372 7.90 -7.29 13.68
N GLU A 373 8.13 -7.38 12.40
CA GLU A 373 7.85 -6.33 11.43
C GLU A 373 6.48 -6.55 10.77
N THR A 374 5.73 -5.47 10.57
CA THR A 374 4.66 -5.41 9.60
C THR A 374 4.90 -4.20 8.69
N SER A 375 4.99 -4.42 7.40
CA SER A 375 5.30 -3.38 6.42
C SER A 375 4.35 -3.45 5.23
N ILE A 376 3.60 -2.39 5.02
CA ILE A 376 2.62 -2.25 3.94
C ILE A 376 3.02 -1.12 2.99
N GLY A 377 3.01 -1.41 1.69
CA GLY A 377 3.16 -0.39 0.67
C GLY A 377 1.86 0.43 0.54
N LEU A 378 1.88 1.70 0.96
CA LEU A 378 0.71 2.57 0.88
C LEU A 378 0.19 2.70 -0.56
N ASP A 379 1.08 2.81 -1.53
CA ASP A 379 0.72 2.97 -2.94
C ASP A 379 0.11 1.68 -3.53
N ARG A 380 0.57 0.51 -3.08
CA ARG A 380 -0.05 -0.79 -3.42
C ARG A 380 -1.44 -0.91 -2.80
N MET A 381 -1.59 -0.49 -1.54
CA MET A 381 -2.88 -0.45 -0.86
C MET A 381 -3.85 0.52 -1.54
N PHE A 382 -3.36 1.66 -2.01
CA PHE A 382 -4.14 2.61 -2.79
C PHE A 382 -4.66 1.97 -4.09
N LEU A 383 -3.80 1.30 -4.85
CA LEU A 383 -4.19 0.63 -6.10
C LEU A 383 -5.19 -0.51 -5.84
N LEU A 384 -4.95 -1.32 -4.81
CA LEU A 384 -5.89 -2.36 -4.37
C LEU A 384 -7.27 -1.76 -4.09
N THR A 385 -7.31 -0.67 -3.33
CA THR A 385 -8.56 0.01 -2.98
C THR A 385 -9.29 0.52 -4.22
N MET A 386 -8.57 1.10 -5.18
CA MET A 386 -9.14 1.56 -6.46
C MET A 386 -9.70 0.41 -7.29
N ILE A 387 -8.92 -0.67 -7.46
CA ILE A 387 -9.32 -1.84 -8.27
C ILE A 387 -10.53 -2.53 -7.65
N ASN A 388 -10.56 -2.67 -6.32
CA ASN A 388 -11.67 -3.32 -5.64
C ASN A 388 -12.96 -2.48 -5.67
N ALA A 389 -12.82 -1.16 -5.75
CA ALA A 389 -13.95 -0.23 -5.75
C ALA A 389 -14.50 0.07 -7.15
N TYR A 390 -13.74 -0.18 -8.21
CA TYR A 390 -14.10 0.19 -9.57
C TYR A 390 -15.15 -0.75 -10.16
N GLU A 391 -16.27 -0.21 -10.59
CA GLU A 391 -17.33 -0.94 -11.28
C GLU A 391 -17.88 -0.12 -12.44
N GLU A 392 -18.21 -0.82 -13.54
CA GLU A 392 -19.00 -0.32 -14.65
C GLU A 392 -20.35 -1.02 -14.64
N GLU A 393 -21.41 -0.26 -14.46
CA GLU A 393 -22.77 -0.75 -14.36
C GLU A 393 -23.55 -0.43 -15.64
N ASP A 394 -24.21 -1.45 -16.18
CA ASP A 394 -25.21 -1.28 -17.24
C ASP A 394 -26.57 -0.97 -16.60
N LEU A 395 -27.05 0.25 -16.82
CA LEU A 395 -28.35 0.72 -16.38
C LEU A 395 -29.35 0.84 -17.55
N SER A 396 -29.01 0.23 -18.69
CA SER A 396 -29.84 0.24 -19.89
C SER A 396 -31.19 -0.43 -19.65
N ASN A 397 -32.23 0.11 -20.27
CA ASN A 397 -33.56 -0.46 -20.34
C ASN A 397 -34.03 -0.55 -21.80
N GLU A 398 -35.28 -0.99 -22.04
CA GLU A 398 -35.84 -1.16 -23.39
C GLU A 398 -35.87 0.14 -24.20
N GLU A 399 -35.91 1.31 -23.54
CA GLU A 399 -36.05 2.62 -24.17
C GLU A 399 -34.72 3.37 -24.28
N ARG A 400 -33.71 3.05 -23.42
CA ARG A 400 -32.48 3.84 -23.30
C ARG A 400 -31.28 2.99 -22.95
N GLN A 401 -30.21 3.18 -23.69
CA GLN A 401 -28.87 2.72 -23.26
C GLN A 401 -28.33 3.73 -22.24
N ASP A 402 -27.94 3.23 -21.07
CA ASP A 402 -27.34 4.02 -19.99
C ASP A 402 -26.32 3.16 -19.23
N SER A 403 -25.21 3.78 -18.85
CA SER A 403 -24.18 3.14 -18.02
C SER A 403 -23.64 4.12 -17.00
N ARG A 404 -23.06 3.60 -15.93
CA ARG A 404 -22.31 4.42 -15.00
C ARG A 404 -21.02 3.74 -14.56
N THR A 405 -19.97 4.55 -14.46
CA THR A 405 -18.76 4.18 -13.73
C THR A 405 -18.93 4.61 -12.28
N VAL A 406 -18.66 3.72 -11.34
CA VAL A 406 -18.77 4.00 -9.91
C VAL A 406 -17.56 3.45 -9.16
N LEU A 407 -17.03 4.25 -8.23
CA LEU A 407 -16.07 3.79 -7.24
C LEU A 407 -16.80 3.50 -5.93
N ARG A 408 -16.97 2.22 -5.61
CA ARG A 408 -17.59 1.77 -4.35
C ARG A 408 -16.61 1.77 -3.19
N LEU A 409 -16.00 2.92 -2.98
CA LEU A 409 -15.12 3.14 -1.83
C LEU A 409 -15.92 3.05 -0.53
N HIS A 410 -15.32 2.43 0.50
CA HIS A 410 -15.91 2.52 1.84
C HIS A 410 -16.07 4.00 2.22
N PRO A 411 -17.22 4.44 2.79
CA PRO A 411 -17.48 5.86 3.05
C PRO A 411 -16.38 6.57 3.87
N CYS A 412 -15.75 5.87 4.81
CA CYS A 412 -14.59 6.40 5.55
C CYS A 412 -13.39 6.73 4.66
N LEU A 413 -13.19 5.98 3.56
CA LEU A 413 -12.04 6.17 2.65
C LEU A 413 -12.35 7.16 1.53
N ALA A 414 -13.63 7.44 1.22
CA ALA A 414 -14.02 8.33 0.13
C ALA A 414 -13.30 9.69 0.22
N PRO A 415 -12.73 10.20 -0.89
CA PRO A 415 -12.06 11.50 -0.94
C PRO A 415 -12.99 12.64 -0.51
N VAL A 416 -14.22 12.63 -1.02
CA VAL A 416 -15.30 13.56 -0.72
C VAL A 416 -16.36 12.81 0.04
N LYS A 417 -16.77 13.32 1.22
CA LYS A 417 -17.74 12.65 2.08
C LYS A 417 -19.17 12.89 1.63
N ALA A 418 -19.45 14.09 1.17
CA ALA A 418 -20.74 14.43 0.55
C ALA A 418 -20.57 15.54 -0.49
N ALA A 419 -21.47 15.54 -1.49
CA ALA A 419 -21.57 16.63 -2.45
C ALA A 419 -22.91 17.34 -2.31
N ILE A 420 -22.93 18.68 -2.44
CA ILE A 420 -24.10 19.50 -2.20
C ILE A 420 -24.49 20.20 -3.51
N PHE A 421 -25.75 20.05 -3.90
CA PHE A 421 -26.27 20.54 -5.17
C PHE A 421 -27.54 21.38 -4.98
N PRO A 422 -27.59 22.63 -5.44
CA PRO A 422 -28.85 23.27 -5.67
C PRO A 422 -29.55 22.61 -6.88
N LEU A 423 -30.84 22.32 -6.79
CA LEU A 423 -31.59 21.73 -7.91
C LEU A 423 -31.53 22.62 -9.16
N THR A 424 -31.67 23.93 -8.97
CA THR A 424 -31.52 24.95 -10.01
C THR A 424 -30.59 26.08 -9.53
N LYS A 425 -30.15 26.94 -10.46
CA LYS A 425 -29.31 28.11 -10.17
C LYS A 425 -30.12 29.39 -9.81
N LYS A 426 -31.36 29.22 -9.36
CA LYS A 426 -32.32 30.32 -9.13
C LYS A 426 -33.00 30.13 -7.77
N ASP A 427 -33.79 31.11 -7.43
CA ASP A 427 -34.79 31.05 -6.35
C ASP A 427 -34.19 30.89 -4.94
N GLY A 428 -32.94 31.33 -4.75
CA GLY A 428 -32.24 31.23 -3.45
C GLY A 428 -31.69 29.82 -3.11
N LEU A 429 -31.80 28.84 -4.04
CA LEU A 429 -31.29 27.49 -3.83
C LEU A 429 -29.76 27.41 -3.76
N PRO A 430 -28.98 28.13 -4.61
CA PRO A 430 -27.53 28.17 -4.46
C PRO A 430 -27.06 28.71 -3.13
N GLU A 431 -27.70 29.77 -2.62
CA GLU A 431 -27.38 30.40 -1.35
C GLU A 431 -27.67 29.43 -0.20
N LYS A 432 -28.81 28.75 -0.20
CA LYS A 432 -29.16 27.74 0.79
C LYS A 432 -28.23 26.54 0.74
N ALA A 433 -27.81 26.09 -0.45
CA ALA A 433 -26.85 24.99 -0.58
C ALA A 433 -25.47 25.37 -0.02
N ARG A 434 -25.04 26.63 -0.18
CA ARG A 434 -23.78 27.12 0.40
C ARG A 434 -23.87 27.26 1.93
N GLU A 435 -25.02 27.71 2.46
CA GLU A 435 -25.29 27.74 3.90
C GLU A 435 -25.12 26.33 4.50
N ILE A 436 -25.69 25.30 3.87
CA ILE A 436 -25.55 23.91 4.33
C ILE A 436 -24.09 23.45 4.20
N MET A 437 -23.40 23.78 3.11
CA MET A 437 -21.99 23.49 2.96
C MET A 437 -21.14 24.13 4.06
N ASP A 438 -21.39 25.40 4.39
CA ASP A 438 -20.67 26.13 5.44
C ASP A 438 -20.85 25.52 6.82
N LEU A 439 -22.02 24.93 7.08
CA LEU A 439 -22.30 24.20 8.31
C LEU A 439 -21.47 22.91 8.43
N LEU A 440 -21.28 22.19 7.31
CA LEU A 440 -20.71 20.84 7.30
C LEU A 440 -19.21 20.78 7.00
N LYS A 441 -18.64 21.81 6.34
CA LYS A 441 -17.24 21.80 5.84
C LYS A 441 -16.17 21.76 6.93
N VAL A 442 -16.53 22.06 8.19
CA VAL A 442 -15.61 21.97 9.32
C VAL A 442 -15.28 20.52 9.65
N ASP A 443 -16.27 19.63 9.47
CA ASP A 443 -16.17 18.21 9.85
C ASP A 443 -15.85 17.31 8.66
N PHE A 444 -16.24 17.72 7.44
CA PHE A 444 -16.19 16.85 6.28
C PHE A 444 -15.56 17.54 5.06
N ASN A 445 -14.80 16.78 4.27
CA ASN A 445 -14.40 17.20 2.93
C ASN A 445 -15.62 17.09 1.99
N LEU A 446 -16.06 18.24 1.46
CA LEU A 446 -17.29 18.38 0.69
C LEU A 446 -17.01 18.97 -0.70
N GLN A 447 -17.89 18.66 -1.64
CA GLN A 447 -17.92 19.35 -2.93
C GLN A 447 -19.27 20.07 -3.15
N TYR A 448 -19.20 21.26 -3.75
CA TYR A 448 -20.37 22.00 -4.24
C TYR A 448 -20.37 21.99 -5.76
N GLU A 449 -21.52 21.71 -6.36
CA GLU A 449 -21.66 21.73 -7.82
C GLU A 449 -23.04 22.21 -8.25
N GLU A 450 -23.07 23.09 -9.24
CA GLU A 450 -24.31 23.65 -9.80
C GLU A 450 -24.34 23.65 -11.33
N LYS A 451 -23.27 23.11 -11.97
CA LYS A 451 -23.17 23.04 -13.42
C LYS A 451 -23.82 21.76 -13.94
N ASP A 452 -24.50 21.84 -15.09
CA ASP A 452 -25.21 20.75 -15.74
C ASP A 452 -26.46 20.24 -14.99
N THR A 453 -27.11 19.21 -15.52
CA THR A 453 -28.29 18.57 -14.94
C THR A 453 -27.90 17.80 -13.66
N ILE A 454 -28.86 17.63 -12.75
CA ILE A 454 -28.65 16.91 -11.49
C ILE A 454 -28.13 15.48 -11.74
N GLY A 455 -28.65 14.78 -12.75
CA GLY A 455 -28.19 13.44 -13.10
C GLY A 455 -26.72 13.37 -13.50
N LYS A 456 -26.20 14.37 -14.27
CA LYS A 456 -24.78 14.44 -14.63
C LYS A 456 -23.90 14.72 -13.41
N ARG A 457 -24.38 15.54 -12.45
CA ARG A 457 -23.69 15.81 -11.20
C ARG A 457 -23.57 14.55 -10.36
N TYR A 458 -24.65 13.76 -10.23
CA TYR A 458 -24.60 12.47 -9.56
C TYR A 458 -23.57 11.53 -10.19
N ARG A 459 -23.55 11.40 -11.54
CA ARG A 459 -22.59 10.55 -12.25
C ARG A 459 -21.12 10.92 -11.96
N ARG A 460 -20.81 12.23 -11.91
CA ARG A 460 -19.45 12.68 -11.56
C ARG A 460 -19.07 12.31 -10.13
N GLN A 461 -20.00 12.37 -9.19
CA GLN A 461 -19.75 11.99 -7.81
C GLN A 461 -19.67 10.47 -7.64
N ASP A 462 -20.48 9.70 -8.35
CA ASP A 462 -20.37 8.24 -8.37
C ASP A 462 -18.98 7.83 -8.88
N ALA A 463 -18.45 8.49 -9.91
CA ALA A 463 -17.13 8.22 -10.49
C ALA A 463 -15.96 8.53 -9.55
N ILE A 464 -16.06 9.50 -8.66
CA ILE A 464 -15.00 9.80 -7.66
C ILE A 464 -15.24 9.10 -6.32
N GLY A 465 -16.32 8.34 -6.21
CA GLY A 465 -16.61 7.55 -5.02
C GLY A 465 -17.25 8.29 -3.86
N THR A 466 -17.87 9.47 -4.11
CA THR A 466 -18.60 10.23 -3.09
C THR A 466 -19.82 9.43 -2.62
N PRO A 467 -19.92 9.06 -1.33
CA PRO A 467 -20.98 8.17 -0.87
C PRO A 467 -22.36 8.83 -0.82
N PHE A 468 -22.42 10.15 -0.63
CA PHE A 468 -23.68 10.88 -0.42
C PHE A 468 -23.76 12.13 -1.28
N CYS A 469 -24.91 12.34 -1.94
CA CYS A 469 -25.22 13.57 -2.64
C CYS A 469 -26.44 14.24 -2.03
N ILE A 470 -26.30 15.47 -1.58
CA ILE A 470 -27.34 16.28 -0.93
C ILE A 470 -27.91 17.24 -1.97
N THR A 471 -29.22 17.15 -2.21
CA THR A 471 -29.93 18.04 -3.13
C THR A 471 -30.80 19.02 -2.35
N VAL A 472 -30.57 20.31 -2.62
CA VAL A 472 -31.35 21.44 -2.09
C VAL A 472 -32.35 21.85 -3.17
N ASP A 473 -33.64 21.80 -2.86
CA ASP A 473 -34.76 22.09 -3.76
C ASP A 473 -35.71 23.14 -3.16
N HIS A 474 -36.82 23.43 -3.84
CA HIS A 474 -37.76 24.45 -3.39
C HIS A 474 -38.41 24.11 -2.05
N GLN A 475 -38.68 22.83 -1.79
CA GLN A 475 -39.21 22.38 -0.49
C GLN A 475 -38.21 22.64 0.64
N THR A 476 -36.90 22.61 0.36
CA THR A 476 -35.87 22.98 1.35
C THR A 476 -36.05 24.39 1.90
N LEU A 477 -36.51 25.32 1.07
CA LEU A 477 -36.76 26.70 1.51
C LEU A 477 -38.00 26.84 2.41
N GLU A 478 -38.96 25.89 2.29
CA GLU A 478 -40.18 25.91 3.04
C GLU A 478 -40.05 25.23 4.42
N ASP A 479 -39.44 24.05 4.45
CA ASP A 479 -39.42 23.17 5.64
C ASP A 479 -38.01 22.78 6.14
N ASN A 480 -36.96 23.35 5.54
CA ASN A 480 -35.54 23.06 5.85
C ASN A 480 -35.17 21.58 5.68
N THR A 481 -35.86 20.83 4.82
CA THR A 481 -35.51 19.45 4.51
C THR A 481 -34.73 19.36 3.19
N VAL A 482 -33.85 18.36 3.06
CA VAL A 482 -33.04 18.10 1.85
C VAL A 482 -33.16 16.64 1.43
N THR A 483 -32.83 16.34 0.20
CA THR A 483 -32.76 14.95 -0.28
C THR A 483 -31.32 14.46 -0.21
N ILE A 484 -31.05 13.34 0.47
CA ILE A 484 -29.80 12.60 0.42
C ILE A 484 -29.96 11.45 -0.56
N ARG A 485 -29.06 11.36 -1.56
CA ARG A 485 -28.92 10.21 -2.45
C ARG A 485 -27.71 9.37 -2.05
N HIS A 486 -27.92 8.09 -1.86
CA HIS A 486 -26.88 7.10 -1.60
C HIS A 486 -26.25 6.61 -2.91
N ARG A 487 -24.92 6.66 -3.03
CA ARG A 487 -24.15 6.20 -4.21
C ARG A 487 -24.46 4.75 -4.57
N ASP A 488 -24.43 3.86 -3.58
CA ASP A 488 -24.41 2.41 -3.80
C ASP A 488 -25.78 1.85 -4.19
N THR A 489 -26.86 2.38 -3.62
CA THR A 489 -28.24 1.95 -3.92
C THR A 489 -28.97 2.87 -4.90
N MET A 490 -28.48 4.09 -5.11
CA MET A 490 -29.15 5.21 -5.79
C MET A 490 -30.47 5.65 -5.12
N GLU A 491 -30.81 5.07 -3.97
CA GLU A 491 -31.99 5.45 -3.20
C GLU A 491 -31.85 6.88 -2.67
N GLN A 492 -32.98 7.54 -2.54
CA GLN A 492 -33.07 8.89 -2.05
C GLN A 492 -34.02 8.95 -0.86
N GLU A 493 -33.59 9.65 0.17
CA GLU A 493 -34.41 9.92 1.36
C GLU A 493 -34.43 11.39 1.68
N ARG A 494 -35.50 11.84 2.32
CA ARG A 494 -35.66 13.24 2.72
C ARG A 494 -35.42 13.38 4.21
N VAL A 495 -34.51 14.29 4.59
CA VAL A 495 -34.10 14.51 5.98
C VAL A 495 -34.04 15.99 6.29
N ASN A 496 -34.11 16.35 7.58
CA ASN A 496 -33.90 17.73 8.00
C ASN A 496 -32.44 18.14 7.82
N ALA A 497 -32.19 19.33 7.26
CA ALA A 497 -30.82 19.83 7.05
C ALA A 497 -30.04 19.97 8.39
N ALA A 498 -30.70 20.18 9.50
CA ALA A 498 -30.08 20.26 10.83
C ALA A 498 -29.51 18.90 11.30
N ASP A 499 -30.00 17.78 10.77
CA ASP A 499 -29.54 16.44 11.16
C ASP A 499 -28.37 15.93 10.30
N LEU A 500 -28.01 16.64 9.23
CA LEU A 500 -27.01 16.20 8.26
C LEU A 500 -25.64 15.91 8.89
N GLN A 501 -25.16 16.75 9.81
CA GLN A 501 -23.88 16.54 10.49
C GLN A 501 -23.83 15.19 11.20
N LYS A 502 -24.91 14.86 11.91
CA LYS A 502 -25.02 13.58 12.60
C LYS A 502 -25.13 12.41 11.62
N ILE A 503 -26.01 12.50 10.62
CA ILE A 503 -26.26 11.44 9.65
C ILE A 503 -24.97 11.11 8.89
N ILE A 504 -24.30 12.12 8.31
CA ILE A 504 -23.04 11.91 7.58
C ILE A 504 -21.96 11.41 8.54
N GLY A 505 -21.84 12.01 9.74
CA GLY A 505 -20.86 11.62 10.74
C GLY A 505 -20.95 10.16 11.15
N ASP A 506 -22.17 9.65 11.35
CA ASP A 506 -22.40 8.25 11.69
C ASP A 506 -22.00 7.32 10.52
N LEU A 507 -22.34 7.71 9.28
CA LEU A 507 -22.08 6.90 8.07
C LEU A 507 -20.59 6.87 7.66
N VAL A 508 -19.81 7.95 7.92
CA VAL A 508 -18.38 8.01 7.64
C VAL A 508 -17.49 7.75 8.85
N SER A 509 -18.07 7.31 9.94
CA SER A 509 -17.35 7.04 11.19
C SER A 509 -16.33 5.91 11.03
N TRP A 510 -15.11 6.14 11.55
CA TRP A 510 -14.07 5.11 11.62
C TRP A 510 -14.48 3.89 12.46
N ARG A 511 -15.49 4.02 13.33
CA ARG A 511 -16.07 2.90 14.07
C ARG A 511 -16.65 1.83 13.14
N ASN A 512 -17.06 2.22 11.94
CA ASN A 512 -17.60 1.28 10.94
C ASN A 512 -16.53 0.36 10.35
N LEU A 513 -15.25 0.69 10.52
CA LEU A 513 -14.10 -0.11 10.07
C LEU A 513 -13.30 -0.73 11.22
N LEU A 514 -13.30 -0.09 12.38
CA LEU A 514 -12.42 -0.42 13.50
C LEU A 514 -13.14 -0.96 14.73
N GLY A 515 -14.48 -0.88 14.71
CA GLY A 515 -15.36 -1.26 15.83
C GLY A 515 -15.72 -2.73 15.90
#